data_d6e518b8fb87912de13c9c19b014a78d
#
_entry.id   d6e518b8fb87912de13c9c19b014a78d
#
_cell.length_a   1.000
_cell.length_b   1.000
_cell.length_c   1.000
_cell.angle_alpha   90.00
_cell.angle_beta   90.00
_cell.angle_gamma   90.00
#
_symmetry.space_group_name_H-M   'P 1'
#
loop_
_entity.id
_entity.type
_entity.pdbx_description
1 polymer ?
#
loop_
_entity_poly.entity_id
_entity_poly.type
_entity_poly.pdbx_seq_one_letter_code
_entity_poly.pdbx_strand_id
1 'polypeptide(L)'
;MLEARELLCERDERTLFSGLSFTLNAGEWVQITGSNGAGKTTLLRLLTGLSRPDAGDVLWQGQPLHQVRDSYHQNLLWIGHQPGIKTRLTALENLHFYHRDGDTAQCLEALAQAGLAGFEDIPVNQLSAGQQRRVALARLWLTSATLWILDEPFTAIDVNGVDRLTQRMAQHTEQGGIVILTTHQPLNVAESKIRRISLTQTRAA
;
A
#
# COMPACT_ATOMS: atom_id res chain seq x y z
N MET A 1 -0.34 15.61 -3.80
CA MET A 1 -1.25 15.84 -2.67
C MET A 1 -2.47 14.94 -2.83
N LEU A 2 -2.78 14.12 -1.83
CA LEU A 2 -3.99 13.32 -1.73
C LEU A 2 -4.84 13.90 -0.60
N GLU A 3 -6.14 14.02 -0.82
CA GLU A 3 -7.06 14.62 0.16
C GLU A 3 -8.30 13.76 0.32
N ALA A 4 -8.69 13.52 1.55
CA ALA A 4 -9.98 12.96 1.94
C ALA A 4 -10.83 14.09 2.53
N ARG A 5 -12.06 14.26 2.03
CA ARG A 5 -12.99 15.30 2.49
C ARG A 5 -14.28 14.67 2.96
N GLU A 6 -14.61 14.87 4.25
CA GLU A 6 -15.87 14.48 4.87
C GLU A 6 -16.31 13.05 4.51
N LEU A 7 -15.37 12.10 4.51
CA LEU A 7 -15.68 10.73 4.12
C LEU A 7 -16.65 10.08 5.11
N LEU A 8 -17.73 9.52 4.58
CA LEU A 8 -18.64 8.62 5.25
C LEU A 8 -18.50 7.23 4.63
N CYS A 9 -18.41 6.22 5.46
CA CYS A 9 -18.46 4.83 5.01
C CYS A 9 -19.34 3.99 5.94
N GLU A 10 -20.32 3.34 5.36
CA GLU A 10 -21.24 2.43 6.03
C GLU A 10 -21.12 1.04 5.42
N ARG A 11 -21.15 -0.01 6.26
CA ARG A 11 -21.14 -1.41 5.84
C ARG A 11 -21.98 -2.23 6.82
N ASP A 12 -22.87 -3.07 6.30
CA ASP A 12 -23.71 -3.96 7.08
C ASP A 12 -24.43 -3.23 8.24
N GLU A 13 -25.09 -2.11 7.90
CA GLU A 13 -25.83 -1.23 8.84
C GLU A 13 -24.95 -0.60 9.94
N ARG A 14 -23.63 -0.60 9.76
CA ARG A 14 -22.67 0.01 10.69
C ARG A 14 -21.91 1.12 10.03
N THR A 15 -21.85 2.27 10.66
CA THR A 15 -20.96 3.37 10.28
C THR A 15 -19.54 3.02 10.72
N LEU A 16 -18.64 2.81 9.75
CA LEU A 16 -17.23 2.57 10.01
C LEU A 16 -16.52 3.86 10.40
N PHE A 17 -16.77 4.93 9.67
CA PHE A 17 -16.30 6.30 9.97
C PHE A 17 -17.19 7.32 9.28
N SER A 18 -17.26 8.52 9.86
CA SER A 18 -18.06 9.65 9.38
C SER A 18 -17.28 10.95 9.57
N GLY A 19 -17.37 11.87 8.59
CA GLY A 19 -16.71 13.17 8.62
C GLY A 19 -15.18 13.08 8.59
N LEU A 20 -14.62 11.98 8.09
CA LEU A 20 -13.17 11.78 8.08
C LEU A 20 -12.53 12.66 7.02
N SER A 21 -11.71 13.62 7.47
CA SER A 21 -11.03 14.57 6.60
C SER A 21 -9.55 14.65 6.94
N PHE A 22 -8.70 14.58 5.93
CA PHE A 22 -7.26 14.78 6.05
C PHE A 22 -6.62 15.07 4.69
N THR A 23 -5.45 15.67 4.72
CA THR A 23 -4.63 15.94 3.53
C THR A 23 -3.26 15.32 3.72
N LEU A 24 -2.72 14.72 2.65
CA LEU A 24 -1.39 14.13 2.59
C LEU A 24 -0.56 14.83 1.52
N ASN A 25 0.62 15.24 1.92
CA ASN A 25 1.56 15.95 1.05
C ASN A 25 2.75 15.08 0.66
N ALA A 26 3.52 15.54 -0.31
CA ALA A 26 4.78 14.88 -0.70
C ALA A 26 5.70 14.72 0.52
N GLY A 27 6.34 13.56 0.63
CA GLY A 27 7.24 13.23 1.72
C GLY A 27 6.57 12.68 2.98
N GLU A 28 5.23 12.59 3.02
CA GLU A 28 4.56 12.08 4.22
C GLU A 28 4.50 10.55 4.23
N TRP A 29 4.78 10.01 5.40
CA TRP A 29 4.55 8.61 5.75
C TRP A 29 3.41 8.52 6.76
N VAL A 30 2.35 7.79 6.40
CA VAL A 30 1.13 7.73 7.19
C VAL A 30 0.78 6.30 7.56
N GLN A 31 0.53 6.08 8.84
CA GLN A 31 -0.03 4.83 9.36
C GLN A 31 -1.50 5.03 9.71
N ILE A 32 -2.37 4.25 9.08
CA ILE A 32 -3.78 4.15 9.48
C ILE A 32 -3.88 3.16 10.64
N THR A 33 -4.37 3.64 11.78
CA THR A 33 -4.53 2.85 13.01
C THR A 33 -6.00 2.69 13.38
N GLY A 34 -6.30 1.72 14.20
CA GLY A 34 -7.66 1.41 14.68
C GLY A 34 -7.81 -0.07 15.00
N SER A 35 -8.85 -0.42 15.75
CA SER A 35 -9.16 -1.80 16.09
C SER A 35 -9.46 -2.66 14.86
N ASN A 36 -9.46 -3.99 15.03
CA ASN A 36 -9.92 -4.88 13.97
C ASN A 36 -11.39 -4.57 13.65
N GLY A 37 -11.71 -4.48 12.36
CA GLY A 37 -13.03 -4.09 11.90
C GLY A 37 -13.33 -2.58 11.93
N ALA A 38 -12.38 -1.71 12.29
CA ALA A 38 -12.53 -0.26 12.25
C ALA A 38 -12.65 0.34 10.85
N GLY A 39 -12.47 -0.46 9.80
CA GLY A 39 -12.57 0.02 8.42
C GLY A 39 -11.23 0.44 7.79
N LYS A 40 -10.08 0.04 8.36
CA LYS A 40 -8.75 0.39 7.81
C LYS A 40 -8.60 0.00 6.34
N THR A 41 -8.80 -1.27 6.01
CA THR A 41 -8.77 -1.77 4.61
C THR A 41 -9.80 -1.07 3.73
N THR A 42 -10.99 -0.80 4.28
CA THR A 42 -12.04 -0.06 3.56
C THR A 42 -11.57 1.35 3.23
N LEU A 43 -10.99 2.08 4.18
CA LEU A 43 -10.42 3.40 3.92
C LEU A 43 -9.34 3.34 2.85
N LEU A 44 -8.40 2.37 2.92
CA LEU A 44 -7.39 2.23 1.88
C LEU A 44 -8.02 1.99 0.50
N ARG A 45 -9.09 1.20 0.39
CA ARG A 45 -9.81 0.97 -0.87
C ARG A 45 -10.53 2.22 -1.39
N LEU A 46 -11.03 3.09 -0.50
CA LEU A 46 -11.56 4.39 -0.90
C LEU A 46 -10.44 5.29 -1.44
N LEU A 47 -9.31 5.34 -0.75
CA LEU A 47 -8.16 6.13 -1.18
C LEU A 47 -7.58 5.66 -2.51
N THR A 48 -7.65 4.35 -2.83
CA THR A 48 -7.22 3.83 -4.14
C THR A 48 -8.22 4.06 -5.26
N GLY A 49 -9.44 4.52 -4.95
CA GLY A 49 -10.54 4.61 -5.92
C GLY A 49 -11.14 3.26 -6.33
N LEU A 50 -10.80 2.16 -5.64
CA LEU A 50 -11.40 0.82 -5.86
C LEU A 50 -12.81 0.71 -5.28
N SER A 51 -13.13 1.57 -4.33
CA SER A 51 -14.47 1.69 -3.75
C SER A 51 -14.86 3.16 -3.70
N ARG A 52 -16.16 3.45 -3.63
CA ARG A 52 -16.68 4.81 -3.44
C ARG A 52 -17.12 4.99 -1.99
N PRO A 53 -16.92 6.17 -1.39
CA PRO A 53 -17.52 6.50 -0.11
C PRO A 53 -19.03 6.67 -0.25
N ASP A 54 -19.78 6.51 0.85
CA ASP A 54 -21.21 6.76 0.90
C ASP A 54 -21.51 8.27 0.90
N ALA A 55 -20.60 9.09 1.45
CA ALA A 55 -20.56 10.54 1.27
C ALA A 55 -19.12 11.06 1.36
N GLY A 56 -18.90 12.28 0.90
CA GLY A 56 -17.58 12.89 0.80
C GLY A 56 -16.81 12.47 -0.45
N ASP A 57 -15.60 12.98 -0.59
CA ASP A 57 -14.77 12.80 -1.78
C ASP A 57 -13.32 12.50 -1.43
N VAL A 58 -12.67 11.72 -2.31
CA VAL A 58 -11.21 11.61 -2.35
C VAL A 58 -10.70 12.38 -3.55
N LEU A 59 -9.73 13.27 -3.32
CA LEU A 59 -9.17 14.12 -4.36
C LEU A 59 -7.67 13.84 -4.55
N TRP A 60 -7.24 13.86 -5.79
CA TRP A 60 -5.84 13.85 -6.19
C TRP A 60 -5.49 15.17 -6.85
N GLN A 61 -4.50 15.88 -6.29
CA GLN A 61 -4.09 17.20 -6.77
C GLN A 61 -5.27 18.19 -6.91
N GLY A 62 -6.22 18.14 -5.96
CA GLY A 62 -7.40 18.99 -5.91
C GLY A 62 -8.56 18.57 -6.80
N GLN A 63 -8.43 17.47 -7.55
CA GLN A 63 -9.48 16.97 -8.44
C GLN A 63 -10.07 15.65 -7.91
N PRO A 64 -11.39 15.43 -7.97
CA PRO A 64 -12.01 14.18 -7.58
C PRO A 64 -11.46 12.99 -8.37
N LEU A 65 -11.22 11.85 -7.69
CA LEU A 65 -10.60 10.68 -8.32
C LEU A 65 -11.32 10.18 -9.56
N HIS A 66 -12.66 10.29 -9.61
CA HIS A 66 -13.44 9.85 -10.77
C HIS A 66 -13.17 10.66 -12.04
N GLN A 67 -12.64 11.91 -11.93
CA GLN A 67 -12.28 12.77 -13.05
C GLN A 67 -10.84 12.54 -13.54
N VAL A 68 -9.97 12.01 -12.68
CA VAL A 68 -8.54 11.88 -12.95
C VAL A 68 -8.04 10.44 -12.79
N ARG A 69 -8.92 9.47 -12.97
CA ARG A 69 -8.68 8.07 -12.63
C ARG A 69 -7.41 7.51 -13.28
N ASP A 70 -7.20 7.74 -14.57
CA ASP A 70 -6.08 7.16 -15.30
C ASP A 70 -4.75 7.74 -14.84
N SER A 71 -4.65 9.07 -14.74
CA SER A 71 -3.45 9.74 -14.22
C SER A 71 -3.18 9.40 -12.76
N TYR A 72 -4.23 9.25 -11.95
CA TYR A 72 -4.10 8.83 -10.56
C TYR A 72 -3.52 7.41 -10.45
N HIS A 73 -4.06 6.45 -11.19
CA HIS A 73 -3.58 5.07 -11.13
C HIS A 73 -2.17 4.89 -11.70
N GLN A 74 -1.72 5.75 -12.62
CA GLN A 74 -0.32 5.78 -13.06
C GLN A 74 0.64 6.22 -11.94
N ASN A 75 0.15 7.01 -10.98
CA ASN A 75 0.90 7.49 -9.83
C ASN A 75 0.72 6.65 -8.57
N LEU A 76 -0.07 5.57 -8.63
CA LEU A 76 -0.43 4.74 -7.48
C LEU A 76 0.18 3.35 -7.57
N LEU A 77 0.88 2.93 -6.52
CA LEU A 77 1.13 1.51 -6.24
C LEU A 77 0.21 1.06 -5.11
N TRP A 78 -0.67 0.11 -5.41
CA TRP A 78 -1.52 -0.57 -4.43
C TRP A 78 -1.07 -2.00 -4.20
N ILE A 79 -0.83 -2.37 -2.92
CA ILE A 79 -0.63 -3.75 -2.49
C ILE A 79 -1.61 -4.00 -1.34
N GLY A 80 -2.68 -4.71 -1.66
CA GLY A 80 -3.73 -5.07 -0.70
C GLY A 80 -3.36 -6.25 0.18
N HIS A 81 -4.30 -6.63 1.04
CA HIS A 81 -4.17 -7.82 1.88
C HIS A 81 -3.89 -9.07 1.04
N GLN A 82 -4.60 -9.23 -0.08
CA GLN A 82 -4.22 -10.19 -1.12
C GLN A 82 -3.19 -9.54 -2.04
N PRO A 83 -1.99 -10.12 -2.18
CA PRO A 83 -0.88 -9.47 -2.86
C PRO A 83 -1.05 -9.31 -4.38
N GLY A 84 -2.09 -9.90 -4.99
CA GLY A 84 -2.38 -9.75 -6.42
C GLY A 84 -1.42 -10.51 -7.34
N ILE A 85 -0.63 -11.45 -6.82
CA ILE A 85 0.34 -12.23 -7.58
C ILE A 85 -0.33 -13.31 -8.45
N LYS A 86 0.31 -13.65 -9.57
CA LYS A 86 -0.09 -14.73 -10.46
C LYS A 86 0.58 -16.02 -10.01
N THR A 87 -0.16 -16.89 -9.35
CA THR A 87 0.38 -18.07 -8.63
C THR A 87 1.03 -19.11 -9.54
N ARG A 88 0.66 -19.17 -10.82
CA ARG A 88 1.24 -20.10 -11.82
C ARG A 88 2.52 -19.56 -12.47
N LEU A 89 2.76 -18.27 -12.38
CA LEU A 89 3.97 -17.64 -12.90
C LEU A 89 5.09 -17.74 -11.86
N THR A 90 6.34 -17.70 -12.33
CA THR A 90 7.50 -17.56 -11.45
C THR A 90 7.56 -16.20 -10.77
N ALA A 91 8.43 -16.02 -9.78
CA ALA A 91 8.65 -14.74 -9.16
C ALA A 91 9.06 -13.68 -10.18
N LEU A 92 9.99 -14.01 -11.08
CA LEU A 92 10.47 -13.11 -12.13
C LEU A 92 9.36 -12.76 -13.14
N GLU A 93 8.60 -13.76 -13.61
CA GLU A 93 7.48 -13.54 -14.52
C GLU A 93 6.38 -12.66 -13.90
N ASN A 94 6.16 -12.76 -12.57
CA ASN A 94 5.24 -11.87 -11.86
C ASN A 94 5.70 -10.41 -11.94
N LEU A 95 6.99 -10.14 -11.78
CA LEU A 95 7.50 -8.77 -11.90
C LEU A 95 7.37 -8.25 -13.33
N HIS A 96 7.71 -9.04 -14.33
CA HIS A 96 7.51 -8.68 -15.75
C HIS A 96 6.04 -8.43 -16.09
N PHE A 97 5.09 -9.15 -15.47
CA PHE A 97 3.66 -8.91 -15.67
C PHE A 97 3.25 -7.49 -15.25
N TYR A 98 3.81 -6.97 -14.16
CA TYR A 98 3.48 -5.65 -13.62
C TYR A 98 4.42 -4.55 -14.13
N HIS A 99 5.59 -4.91 -14.66
CA HIS A 99 6.62 -3.99 -15.11
C HIS A 99 7.10 -4.38 -16.51
N ARG A 100 6.21 -4.20 -17.49
CA ARG A 100 6.36 -4.72 -18.86
C ARG A 100 7.57 -4.17 -19.60
N ASP A 101 7.91 -2.91 -19.34
CA ASP A 101 9.05 -2.21 -19.97
C ASP A 101 10.34 -2.36 -19.15
N GLY A 102 10.29 -3.17 -18.06
CA GLY A 102 11.42 -3.36 -17.15
C GLY A 102 12.48 -4.30 -17.70
N ASP A 103 13.73 -3.89 -17.53
CA ASP A 103 14.88 -4.76 -17.77
C ASP A 103 14.86 -5.97 -16.80
N THR A 104 15.17 -7.15 -17.32
CA THR A 104 15.28 -8.38 -16.51
C THR A 104 16.26 -8.21 -15.36
N ALA A 105 17.38 -7.49 -15.58
CA ALA A 105 18.37 -7.23 -14.54
C ALA A 105 17.76 -6.40 -13.37
N GLN A 106 16.91 -5.42 -13.66
CA GLN A 106 16.21 -4.65 -12.64
C GLN A 106 15.21 -5.51 -11.85
N CYS A 107 14.50 -6.41 -12.53
CA CYS A 107 13.59 -7.34 -11.88
C CYS A 107 14.33 -8.32 -10.95
N LEU A 108 15.47 -8.85 -11.38
CA LEU A 108 16.31 -9.73 -10.56
C LEU A 108 16.85 -9.00 -9.33
N GLU A 109 17.33 -7.76 -9.51
CA GLU A 109 17.79 -6.93 -8.40
C GLU A 109 16.65 -6.63 -7.40
N ALA A 110 15.45 -6.31 -7.89
CA ALA A 110 14.28 -6.07 -7.05
C ALA A 110 13.89 -7.31 -6.23
N LEU A 111 13.98 -8.51 -6.81
CA LEU A 111 13.77 -9.77 -6.10
C LEU A 111 14.86 -9.99 -5.04
N ALA A 112 16.12 -9.74 -5.36
CA ALA A 112 17.21 -9.85 -4.40
C ALA A 112 17.04 -8.88 -3.23
N GLN A 113 16.66 -7.63 -3.49
CA GLN A 113 16.36 -6.62 -2.47
C GLN A 113 15.17 -7.05 -1.58
N ALA A 114 14.17 -7.70 -2.16
CA ALA A 114 13.05 -8.25 -1.41
C ALA A 114 13.40 -9.55 -0.65
N GLY A 115 14.64 -10.06 -0.76
CA GLY A 115 15.11 -11.28 -0.10
C GLY A 115 14.66 -12.56 -0.81
N LEU A 116 14.57 -12.53 -2.14
CA LEU A 116 14.17 -13.66 -2.99
C LEU A 116 15.28 -14.10 -3.94
N ALA A 117 16.54 -13.76 -3.67
CA ALA A 117 17.68 -14.28 -4.43
C ALA A 117 17.69 -15.81 -4.40
N GLY A 118 17.76 -16.45 -5.58
CA GLY A 118 17.69 -17.89 -5.77
C GLY A 118 16.28 -18.48 -5.88
N PHE A 119 15.23 -17.62 -5.87
CA PHE A 119 13.82 -18.04 -6.01
C PHE A 119 13.16 -17.46 -7.28
N GLU A 120 13.94 -16.86 -8.18
CA GLU A 120 13.47 -16.10 -9.33
C GLU A 120 12.63 -16.93 -10.29
N ASP A 121 13.06 -18.16 -10.54
CA ASP A 121 12.46 -19.10 -11.52
C ASP A 121 11.49 -20.09 -10.87
N ILE A 122 11.20 -19.94 -9.58
CA ILE A 122 10.29 -20.83 -8.86
C ILE A 122 8.84 -20.32 -9.05
N PRO A 123 7.89 -21.18 -9.50
CA PRO A 123 6.50 -20.85 -9.53
C PRO A 123 5.98 -20.38 -8.16
N VAL A 124 5.24 -19.28 -8.14
CA VAL A 124 4.84 -18.63 -6.88
C VAL A 124 3.99 -19.54 -5.98
N ASN A 125 3.21 -20.46 -6.56
CA ASN A 125 2.45 -21.44 -5.78
C ASN A 125 3.32 -22.45 -5.00
N GLN A 126 4.63 -22.54 -5.29
CA GLN A 126 5.59 -23.38 -4.56
C GLN A 126 6.35 -22.59 -3.48
N LEU A 127 6.14 -21.29 -3.41
CA LEU A 127 6.74 -20.41 -2.42
C LEU A 127 5.92 -20.40 -1.12
N SER A 128 6.59 -20.17 0.01
CA SER A 128 5.91 -19.91 1.29
C SER A 128 5.07 -18.62 1.23
N ALA A 129 4.11 -18.48 2.13
CA ALA A 129 3.27 -17.27 2.19
C ALA A 129 4.10 -15.97 2.32
N GLY A 130 5.17 -16.00 3.12
CA GLY A 130 6.09 -14.87 3.26
C GLY A 130 6.86 -14.58 1.98
N GLN A 131 7.33 -15.60 1.27
CA GLN A 131 7.98 -15.43 -0.03
C GLN A 131 7.02 -14.90 -1.08
N GLN A 132 5.79 -15.40 -1.14
CA GLN A 132 4.74 -14.88 -2.00
C GLN A 132 4.48 -13.39 -1.72
N ARG A 133 4.41 -13.01 -0.45
CA ARG A 133 4.25 -11.60 -0.05
C ARG A 133 5.41 -10.75 -0.54
N ARG A 134 6.65 -11.26 -0.44
CA ARG A 134 7.86 -10.58 -0.92
C ARG A 134 7.88 -10.41 -2.44
N VAL A 135 7.33 -11.33 -3.22
CA VAL A 135 7.18 -11.16 -4.69
C VAL A 135 6.36 -9.91 -4.99
N ALA A 136 5.22 -9.73 -4.32
CA ALA A 136 4.41 -8.53 -4.51
C ALA A 136 5.14 -7.25 -4.06
N LEU A 137 5.84 -7.31 -2.92
CA LEU A 137 6.57 -6.19 -2.35
C LEU A 137 7.84 -5.81 -3.13
N ALA A 138 8.42 -6.74 -3.91
CA ALA A 138 9.54 -6.44 -4.81
C ALA A 138 9.20 -5.31 -5.81
N ARG A 139 7.93 -5.11 -6.12
CA ARG A 139 7.44 -4.01 -6.95
C ARG A 139 7.79 -2.62 -6.39
N LEU A 140 8.04 -2.50 -5.07
CA LEU A 140 8.48 -1.24 -4.45
C LEU A 140 9.84 -0.75 -4.98
N TRP A 141 10.66 -1.64 -5.52
CA TRP A 141 11.97 -1.29 -6.13
C TRP A 141 11.89 -0.98 -7.61
N LEU A 142 10.76 -1.30 -8.27
CA LEU A 142 10.57 -1.14 -9.71
C LEU A 142 9.64 0.02 -10.09
N THR A 143 8.73 0.39 -9.18
CA THR A 143 7.69 1.36 -9.48
C THR A 143 8.20 2.79 -9.53
N SER A 144 7.70 3.58 -10.48
CA SER A 144 7.81 5.04 -10.52
C SER A 144 6.65 5.75 -9.83
N ALA A 145 5.67 5.02 -9.29
CA ALA A 145 4.52 5.59 -8.61
C ALA A 145 4.94 6.41 -7.39
N THR A 146 4.40 7.62 -7.28
CA THR A 146 4.70 8.55 -6.19
C THR A 146 3.88 8.29 -4.93
N LEU A 147 2.76 7.58 -5.05
CA LEU A 147 1.88 7.22 -3.94
C LEU A 147 1.87 5.71 -3.75
N TRP A 148 2.24 5.25 -2.57
CA TRP A 148 2.15 3.85 -2.18
C TRP A 148 1.09 3.66 -1.11
N ILE A 149 0.14 2.77 -1.38
CA ILE A 149 -0.89 2.36 -0.41
C ILE A 149 -0.72 0.86 -0.15
N LEU A 150 -0.44 0.50 1.10
CA LEU A 150 -0.03 -0.85 1.48
C LEU A 150 -0.89 -1.36 2.65
N ASP A 151 -1.59 -2.45 2.44
CA ASP A 151 -2.43 -3.07 3.47
C ASP A 151 -1.70 -4.23 4.13
N GLU A 152 -1.31 -4.05 5.39
CA GLU A 152 -0.55 -5.02 6.20
C GLU A 152 0.70 -5.57 5.47
N PRO A 153 1.62 -4.72 4.96
CA PRO A 153 2.73 -5.16 4.11
C PRO A 153 3.69 -6.12 4.81
N PHE A 154 3.77 -6.10 6.14
CA PHE A 154 4.74 -6.88 6.91
C PHE A 154 4.22 -8.25 7.37
N THR A 155 2.98 -8.60 7.03
CA THR A 155 2.42 -9.92 7.38
C THR A 155 3.26 -11.05 6.80
N ALA A 156 3.65 -12.02 7.64
CA ALA A 156 4.50 -13.17 7.30
C ALA A 156 5.93 -12.79 6.81
N ILE A 157 6.39 -11.58 7.12
CA ILE A 157 7.75 -11.10 6.83
C ILE A 157 8.59 -11.20 8.10
N ASP A 158 9.83 -11.68 7.97
CA ASP A 158 10.79 -11.71 9.08
C ASP A 158 11.35 -10.32 9.40
N VAL A 159 12.03 -10.21 10.53
CA VAL A 159 12.58 -8.93 11.02
C VAL A 159 13.49 -8.25 10.00
N ASN A 160 14.39 -9.01 9.36
CA ASN A 160 15.29 -8.46 8.35
C ASN A 160 14.54 -7.94 7.10
N GLY A 161 13.47 -8.66 6.70
CA GLY A 161 12.59 -8.22 5.62
C GLY A 161 11.83 -6.97 5.98
N VAL A 162 11.32 -6.86 7.20
CA VAL A 162 10.65 -5.65 7.72
C VAL A 162 11.60 -4.46 7.67
N ASP A 163 12.85 -4.62 8.12
CA ASP A 163 13.85 -3.54 8.13
C ASP A 163 14.16 -3.05 6.71
N ARG A 164 14.37 -3.96 5.75
CA ARG A 164 14.61 -3.60 4.34
C ARG A 164 13.43 -2.84 3.72
N LEU A 165 12.21 -3.32 3.95
CA LEU A 165 10.99 -2.67 3.46
C LEU A 165 10.81 -1.29 4.09
N THR A 166 11.06 -1.17 5.38
CA THR A 166 11.00 0.09 6.13
C THR A 166 12.00 1.10 5.57
N GLN A 167 13.24 0.69 5.33
CA GLN A 167 14.27 1.53 4.70
C GLN A 167 13.85 1.98 3.30
N ARG A 168 13.29 1.08 2.49
CA ARG A 168 12.82 1.40 1.13
C ARG A 168 11.67 2.43 1.15
N MET A 169 10.73 2.29 2.10
CA MET A 169 9.65 3.26 2.29
C MET A 169 10.19 4.63 2.76
N ALA A 170 11.15 4.64 3.69
CA ALA A 170 11.81 5.87 4.14
C ALA A 170 12.50 6.59 2.98
N GLN A 171 13.28 5.89 2.16
CA GLN A 171 13.91 6.46 0.96
C GLN A 171 12.88 7.07 -0.01
N HIS A 172 11.74 6.39 -0.20
CA HIS A 172 10.67 6.88 -1.06
C HIS A 172 10.09 8.19 -0.55
N THR A 173 9.81 8.30 0.74
CA THR A 173 9.29 9.54 1.34
C THR A 173 10.33 10.67 1.34
N GLU A 174 11.59 10.37 1.57
CA GLU A 174 12.70 11.35 1.47
C GLU A 174 12.85 11.93 0.06
N GLN A 175 12.46 11.16 -0.96
CA GLN A 175 12.42 11.59 -2.37
C GLN A 175 11.11 12.29 -2.77
N GLY A 176 10.24 12.59 -1.79
CA GLY A 176 8.96 13.28 -2.01
C GLY A 176 7.78 12.36 -2.31
N GLY A 177 7.96 11.04 -2.24
CA GLY A 177 6.85 10.09 -2.34
C GLY A 177 5.95 10.12 -1.10
N ILE A 178 4.77 9.52 -1.22
CA ILE A 178 3.80 9.37 -0.12
C ILE A 178 3.64 7.88 0.16
N VAL A 179 3.72 7.48 1.43
CA VAL A 179 3.44 6.11 1.88
C VAL A 179 2.26 6.12 2.85
N ILE A 180 1.24 5.34 2.54
CA ILE A 180 0.10 5.07 3.42
C ILE A 180 0.09 3.57 3.71
N LEU A 181 0.07 3.18 4.96
CA LEU A 181 -0.02 1.76 5.31
C LEU A 181 -0.87 1.49 6.54
N THR A 182 -1.34 0.25 6.62
CA THR A 182 -1.81 -0.37 7.86
C THR A 182 -0.76 -1.35 8.35
N THR A 183 -0.57 -1.46 9.63
CA THR A 183 0.24 -2.53 10.25
C THR A 183 -0.06 -2.65 11.74
N HIS A 184 0.05 -3.88 12.24
CA HIS A 184 0.07 -4.19 13.67
C HIS A 184 1.48 -4.38 14.22
N GLN A 185 2.48 -4.42 13.34
CA GLN A 185 3.87 -4.56 13.74
C GLN A 185 4.50 -3.20 14.08
N PRO A 186 5.38 -3.14 15.08
CA PRO A 186 6.13 -1.93 15.36
C PRO A 186 7.05 -1.62 14.16
N LEU A 187 7.11 -0.35 13.78
CA LEU A 187 8.00 0.12 12.74
C LEU A 187 9.29 0.63 13.39
N ASN A 188 10.43 0.13 12.91
CA ASN A 188 11.75 0.59 13.37
C ASN A 188 12.14 1.92 12.68
N VAL A 189 11.29 2.93 12.87
CA VAL A 189 11.47 4.30 12.33
C VAL A 189 11.17 5.28 13.46
N ALA A 190 11.87 6.42 13.45
CA ALA A 190 11.59 7.47 14.40
C ALA A 190 10.11 7.88 14.35
N GLU A 191 9.43 7.89 15.48
CA GLU A 191 7.98 8.19 15.54
C GLU A 191 7.64 9.56 14.93
N SER A 192 8.56 10.51 14.96
CA SER A 192 8.42 11.82 14.34
C SER A 192 8.31 11.78 12.80
N LYS A 193 8.72 10.68 12.16
CA LYS A 193 8.63 10.51 10.70
C LYS A 193 7.30 9.92 10.23
N ILE A 194 6.48 9.41 11.16
CA ILE A 194 5.22 8.72 10.83
C ILE A 194 4.05 9.48 11.43
N ARG A 195 3.19 9.98 10.57
CA ARG A 195 1.89 10.53 10.97
C ARG A 195 0.88 9.39 11.17
N ARG A 196 0.17 9.40 12.28
CA ARG A 196 -0.89 8.42 12.56
C ARG A 196 -2.26 9.04 12.34
N ILE A 197 -3.11 8.34 11.59
CA ILE A 197 -4.53 8.65 11.45
C ILE A 197 -5.30 7.51 12.10
N SER A 198 -6.00 7.81 13.19
CA SER A 198 -6.75 6.82 13.95
C SER A 198 -8.21 6.77 13.50
N LEU A 199 -8.68 5.57 13.12
CA LEU A 199 -10.10 5.30 12.93
C LEU A 199 -10.71 4.91 14.28
N THR A 200 -11.38 5.86 14.92
CA THR A 200 -12.24 5.58 16.07
C THR A 200 -13.61 5.15 15.55
N GLN A 201 -14.08 3.98 15.98
CA GLN A 201 -15.46 3.58 15.70
C GLN A 201 -16.39 4.63 16.30
N THR A 202 -17.19 5.28 15.45
CA THR A 202 -18.33 6.05 15.94
C THR A 202 -19.31 5.03 16.50
N ARG A 203 -19.39 4.92 17.84
CA ARG A 203 -20.48 4.15 18.46
C ARG A 203 -21.78 4.80 18.03
N ALA A 204 -22.65 4.03 17.36
CA ALA A 204 -24.05 4.42 17.21
C ALA A 204 -24.61 4.69 18.62
N ALA A 205 -25.14 5.88 18.81
CA ALA A 205 -25.87 6.25 20.01
C ALA A 205 -27.20 5.48 20.09
#